data_5dfcdc3da4c59320331bc374b7972d20
#
_entry.id   5dfcdc3da4c59320331bc374b7972d20
#
_cell.length_a   1.000
_cell.length_b   1.000
_cell.length_c   1.000
_cell.angle_alpha   90.00
_cell.angle_beta   90.00
_cell.angle_gamma   90.00
#
_symmetry.space_group_name_H-M   'P 1'
#
loop_
_entity.id
_entity.type
_entity.pdbx_description
1 polymer ?
#
loop_
_entity_poly.entity_id
_entity_poly.type
_entity_poly.pdbx_seq_one_letter_code
_entity_poly.pdbx_strand_id
1 'polypeptide(L)'
;MRIQTGRGTIPLITLVGIWSISALNALPGLAVSPIFGKLSVIFPHSTELDIQMLSSLPSLLIIPFIILSGKLTEKVNEIRLLQLGLVIFALSGILYLLSNKMWQLIAVSALMGIGSGLIVPLSTGLISRFFIGKYRTKQFGLSSAITNVTLVLATILTGYLAEVNWHLPFAVYLLPLISIVLSVYLKRSMENEPAIVSKSEVKAPVAADPVTVPGKYGVDIKHLVQIMCFYGLATYLVIIVSFNLPFLMKEYKFTSGNSGLMISLFFLAIMAPGFILNQIVDLFKQKTKFVSLLAIALGMALILISRTEWLIGLGCIFIGFGYGVIQPIAYDKTTRTAIPEKVT
;
A
#
# COMPACT_ATOMS: atom_id res chain seq x y z
N MET A 1 -3.23 -3.27 -29.22
CA MET A 1 -2.50 -4.38 -28.56
C MET A 1 -3.45 -5.10 -27.63
N ARG A 2 -3.51 -6.45 -27.66
CA ARG A 2 -4.33 -7.28 -26.79
C ARG A 2 -3.46 -8.11 -25.87
N ILE A 3 -3.88 -8.29 -24.64
CA ILE A 3 -3.12 -8.98 -23.57
C ILE A 3 -3.84 -10.29 -23.21
N GLN A 4 -3.09 -11.37 -23.11
CA GLN A 4 -3.63 -12.68 -22.72
C GLN A 4 -3.98 -12.71 -21.24
N THR A 5 -5.15 -13.26 -20.91
CA THR A 5 -5.69 -13.36 -19.54
C THR A 5 -5.69 -14.78 -18.99
N GLY A 6 -5.45 -15.76 -19.86
CA GLY A 6 -5.62 -17.20 -19.56
C GLY A 6 -6.99 -17.76 -19.91
N ARG A 7 -8.01 -16.90 -20.13
CA ARG A 7 -9.33 -17.26 -20.69
C ARG A 7 -9.59 -16.63 -22.05
N GLY A 8 -8.82 -15.63 -22.43
CA GLY A 8 -9.00 -14.87 -23.66
C GLY A 8 -8.01 -13.72 -23.73
N THR A 9 -8.38 -12.63 -24.39
CA THR A 9 -7.57 -11.43 -24.53
C THR A 9 -8.35 -10.18 -24.19
N ILE A 10 -7.75 -9.27 -23.44
CA ILE A 10 -8.31 -7.94 -23.15
C ILE A 10 -7.51 -6.83 -23.85
N PRO A 11 -8.13 -5.67 -24.15
CA PRO A 11 -7.43 -4.50 -24.65
C PRO A 11 -6.38 -4.02 -23.64
N LEU A 12 -5.26 -3.48 -24.13
CA LEU A 12 -4.21 -2.90 -23.27
C LEU A 12 -4.76 -1.78 -22.37
N ILE A 13 -5.71 -0.96 -22.89
CA ILE A 13 -6.31 0.14 -22.14
C ILE A 13 -7.05 -0.34 -20.88
N THR A 14 -7.70 -1.51 -20.94
CA THR A 14 -8.34 -2.15 -19.78
C THR A 14 -7.31 -2.52 -18.72
N LEU A 15 -6.17 -3.08 -19.14
CA LEU A 15 -5.07 -3.40 -18.24
C LEU A 15 -4.48 -2.15 -17.60
N VAL A 16 -4.24 -1.09 -18.38
CA VAL A 16 -3.78 0.22 -17.86
C VAL A 16 -4.79 0.79 -16.86
N GLY A 17 -6.09 0.62 -17.10
CA GLY A 17 -7.14 0.98 -16.17
C GLY A 17 -7.03 0.24 -14.83
N ILE A 18 -6.79 -1.07 -14.84
CA ILE A 18 -6.57 -1.88 -13.63
C ILE A 18 -5.31 -1.40 -12.89
N TRP A 19 -4.22 -1.14 -13.61
CA TRP A 19 -2.97 -0.68 -13.02
C TRP A 19 -3.07 0.75 -12.43
N SER A 20 -3.84 1.63 -13.08
CA SER A 20 -4.07 2.99 -12.56
C SER A 20 -4.81 2.97 -11.22
N ILE A 21 -5.75 2.03 -11.04
CA ILE A 21 -6.45 1.85 -9.76
C ILE A 21 -5.48 1.27 -8.71
N SER A 22 -4.64 0.30 -9.10
CA SER A 22 -3.64 -0.28 -8.20
C SER A 22 -2.64 0.77 -7.69
N ALA A 23 -2.26 1.73 -8.54
CA ALA A 23 -1.37 2.83 -8.18
C ALA A 23 -1.89 3.68 -7.01
N LEU A 24 -3.22 3.74 -6.82
CA LEU A 24 -3.84 4.55 -5.76
C LEU A 24 -3.78 3.91 -4.37
N ASN A 25 -3.59 2.58 -4.28
CA ASN A 25 -3.81 1.83 -3.04
C ASN A 25 -2.93 2.27 -1.86
N ALA A 26 -1.69 2.72 -2.09
CA ALA A 26 -0.77 3.13 -1.04
C ALA A 26 -0.73 4.66 -0.79
N LEU A 27 -1.34 5.46 -1.67
CA LEU A 27 -1.26 6.92 -1.59
C LEU A 27 -1.87 7.51 -0.31
N PRO A 28 -3.06 7.07 0.17
CA PRO A 28 -3.75 7.75 1.27
C PRO A 28 -2.96 7.81 2.57
N GLY A 29 -2.20 6.76 2.87
CA GLY A 29 -1.50 6.67 4.14
C GLY A 29 -0.11 7.30 4.15
N LEU A 30 0.57 7.41 3.01
CA LEU A 30 2.02 7.61 3.01
C LEU A 30 2.53 8.69 2.04
N ALA A 31 1.76 9.07 1.01
CA ALA A 31 2.23 9.95 -0.05
C ALA A 31 2.64 11.36 0.45
N VAL A 32 1.96 11.89 1.46
CA VAL A 32 2.25 13.23 2.02
C VAL A 32 3.09 13.20 3.29
N SER A 33 3.54 12.03 3.75
CA SER A 33 4.39 11.96 4.95
C SER A 33 5.66 12.83 4.87
N PRO A 34 6.33 13.03 3.72
CA PRO A 34 7.53 13.87 3.64
C PRO A 34 7.33 15.32 4.09
N ILE A 35 6.09 15.83 4.01
CA ILE A 35 5.81 17.23 4.32
C ILE A 35 5.37 17.48 5.78
N PHE A 36 5.30 16.44 6.62
CA PHE A 36 4.85 16.57 8.01
C PHE A 36 5.69 17.58 8.81
N GLY A 37 7.01 17.55 8.63
CA GLY A 37 7.90 18.53 9.25
C GLY A 37 7.62 19.98 8.80
N LYS A 38 7.23 20.18 7.54
CA LYS A 38 6.82 21.52 7.03
C LYS A 38 5.47 21.94 7.56
N LEU A 39 4.51 21.01 7.61
CA LEU A 39 3.17 21.31 8.17
C LEU A 39 3.25 21.74 9.65
N SER A 40 4.17 21.19 10.43
CA SER A 40 4.36 21.62 11.84
C SER A 40 4.90 23.06 11.98
N VAL A 41 5.52 23.61 10.94
CA VAL A 41 5.89 25.03 10.89
C VAL A 41 4.72 25.91 10.48
N ILE A 42 3.91 25.45 9.54
CA ILE A 42 2.76 26.19 9.00
C ILE A 42 1.62 26.24 10.00
N PHE A 43 1.43 25.16 10.77
CA PHE A 43 0.40 25.04 11.80
C PHE A 43 1.00 24.91 13.20
N PRO A 44 1.60 25.99 13.76
CA PRO A 44 2.35 25.93 15.03
C PRO A 44 1.49 25.60 16.25
N HIS A 45 0.17 25.78 16.14
CA HIS A 45 -0.80 25.42 17.20
C HIS A 45 -1.29 23.96 17.12
N SER A 46 -0.90 23.22 16.08
CA SER A 46 -1.27 21.81 15.91
C SER A 46 -0.16 20.93 16.48
N THR A 47 -0.56 19.84 17.11
CA THR A 47 0.38 18.84 17.61
C THR A 47 0.92 17.99 16.45
N GLU A 48 2.05 17.32 16.67
CA GLU A 48 2.56 16.34 15.69
C GLU A 48 1.56 15.22 15.44
N LEU A 49 0.78 14.86 16.46
CA LEU A 49 -0.30 13.88 16.35
C LEU A 49 -1.37 14.33 15.36
N ASP A 50 -1.79 15.60 15.41
CA ASP A 50 -2.79 16.15 14.46
C ASP A 50 -2.28 16.05 13.02
N ILE A 51 -0.99 16.29 12.80
CA ILE A 51 -0.37 16.18 11.48
C ILE A 51 -0.30 14.70 11.04
N GLN A 52 0.07 13.81 11.95
CA GLN A 52 0.11 12.37 11.65
C GLN A 52 -1.28 11.78 11.37
N MET A 53 -2.36 12.41 11.88
CA MET A 53 -3.74 12.03 11.53
C MET A 53 -4.02 12.11 10.03
N LEU A 54 -3.31 12.93 9.26
CA LEU A 54 -3.46 13.01 7.81
C LEU A 54 -3.16 11.67 7.10
N SER A 55 -2.34 10.82 7.71
CA SER A 55 -2.02 9.48 7.19
C SER A 55 -2.68 8.34 7.99
N SER A 56 -2.81 8.50 9.31
CA SER A 56 -3.34 7.45 10.16
C SER A 56 -4.87 7.35 10.09
N LEU A 57 -5.59 8.46 10.00
CA LEU A 57 -7.05 8.47 9.92
C LEU A 57 -7.59 7.83 8.63
N PRO A 58 -7.04 8.13 7.42
CA PRO A 58 -7.43 7.37 6.23
C PRO A 58 -7.19 5.88 6.38
N SER A 59 -6.03 5.49 6.90
CA SER A 59 -5.67 4.07 7.10
C SER A 59 -6.63 3.36 8.04
N LEU A 60 -7.09 4.04 9.10
CA LEU A 60 -8.09 3.53 10.03
C LEU A 60 -9.45 3.35 9.35
N LEU A 61 -9.90 4.34 8.58
CA LEU A 61 -11.20 4.33 7.92
C LEU A 61 -11.26 3.36 6.73
N ILE A 62 -10.14 3.07 6.08
CA ILE A 62 -10.08 2.05 5.02
C ILE A 62 -10.64 0.72 5.52
N ILE A 63 -10.36 0.30 6.76
CA ILE A 63 -10.73 -1.02 7.30
C ILE A 63 -12.26 -1.24 7.28
N PRO A 64 -13.09 -0.41 7.94
CA PRO A 64 -14.55 -0.62 7.92
C PRO A 64 -15.15 -0.47 6.52
N PHE A 65 -14.56 0.40 5.67
CA PHE A 65 -15.08 0.61 4.33
C PHE A 65 -14.68 -0.50 3.34
N ILE A 66 -13.60 -1.25 3.57
CA ILE A 66 -13.32 -2.52 2.86
C ILE A 66 -14.45 -3.52 3.12
N ILE A 67 -14.85 -3.70 4.39
CA ILE A 67 -15.92 -4.63 4.77
C ILE A 67 -17.25 -4.17 4.15
N LEU A 68 -17.54 -2.88 4.22
CA LEU A 68 -18.74 -2.31 3.63
C LEU A 68 -18.76 -2.48 2.11
N SER A 69 -17.62 -2.24 1.43
CA SER A 69 -17.48 -2.44 -0.01
C SER A 69 -17.80 -3.88 -0.41
N GLY A 70 -17.27 -4.88 0.33
CA GLY A 70 -17.58 -6.29 0.09
C GLY A 70 -19.09 -6.59 0.18
N LYS A 71 -19.78 -6.04 1.18
CA LYS A 71 -21.26 -6.21 1.30
C LYS A 71 -22.03 -5.47 0.22
N LEU A 72 -21.55 -4.31 -0.21
CA LEU A 72 -22.21 -3.50 -1.24
C LEU A 72 -22.08 -4.12 -2.62
N THR A 73 -21.02 -4.86 -2.92
CA THR A 73 -20.87 -5.57 -4.21
C THR A 73 -21.91 -6.66 -4.43
N GLU A 74 -22.56 -7.15 -3.37
CA GLU A 74 -23.69 -8.09 -3.51
C GLU A 74 -24.95 -7.42 -4.07
N LYS A 75 -25.10 -6.11 -3.88
CA LYS A 75 -26.33 -5.35 -4.23
C LYS A 75 -26.13 -4.32 -5.34
N VAL A 76 -24.89 -3.84 -5.51
CA VAL A 76 -24.55 -2.76 -6.44
C VAL A 76 -23.50 -3.27 -7.43
N ASN A 77 -23.55 -2.78 -8.66
CA ASN A 77 -22.56 -3.10 -9.68
C ASN A 77 -21.15 -2.64 -9.22
N GLU A 78 -20.19 -3.55 -9.27
CA GLU A 78 -18.80 -3.34 -8.85
C GLU A 78 -18.16 -2.09 -9.47
N ILE A 79 -18.42 -1.83 -10.77
CA ILE A 79 -17.87 -0.67 -11.48
C ILE A 79 -18.47 0.64 -10.98
N ARG A 80 -19.78 0.65 -10.68
CA ARG A 80 -20.42 1.86 -10.11
C ARG A 80 -19.86 2.17 -8.72
N LEU A 81 -19.67 1.13 -7.91
CA LEU A 81 -19.07 1.28 -6.57
C LEU A 81 -17.63 1.74 -6.66
N LEU A 82 -16.84 1.20 -7.59
CA LEU A 82 -15.48 1.64 -7.87
C LEU A 82 -15.44 3.13 -8.29
N GLN A 83 -16.31 3.52 -9.23
CA GLN A 83 -16.40 4.92 -9.68
C GLN A 83 -16.78 5.86 -8.54
N LEU A 84 -17.71 5.45 -7.68
CA LEU A 84 -18.07 6.22 -6.47
C LEU A 84 -16.84 6.41 -5.56
N GLY A 85 -16.10 5.35 -5.26
CA GLY A 85 -14.87 5.43 -4.49
C GLY A 85 -13.82 6.35 -5.12
N LEU A 86 -13.60 6.25 -6.43
CA LEU A 86 -12.68 7.11 -7.18
C LEU A 86 -13.11 8.58 -7.15
N VAL A 87 -14.40 8.87 -7.28
CA VAL A 87 -14.93 10.24 -7.20
C VAL A 87 -14.75 10.82 -5.80
N ILE A 88 -15.05 10.05 -4.74
CA ILE A 88 -14.82 10.47 -3.35
C ILE A 88 -13.34 10.77 -3.12
N PHE A 89 -12.45 9.91 -3.59
CA PHE A 89 -11.00 10.11 -3.47
C PHE A 89 -10.54 11.36 -4.24
N ALA A 90 -10.95 11.54 -5.50
CA ALA A 90 -10.61 12.72 -6.30
C ALA A 90 -11.13 14.02 -5.67
N LEU A 91 -12.36 13.98 -5.15
CA LEU A 91 -12.95 15.11 -4.40
C LEU A 91 -12.12 15.46 -3.18
N SER A 92 -11.63 14.45 -2.43
CA SER A 92 -10.71 14.70 -1.31
C SER A 92 -9.44 15.41 -1.77
N GLY A 93 -8.86 15.00 -2.92
CA GLY A 93 -7.69 15.68 -3.49
C GLY A 93 -7.95 17.17 -3.78
N ILE A 94 -9.11 17.48 -4.35
CA ILE A 94 -9.52 18.89 -4.61
C ILE A 94 -9.71 19.65 -3.29
N LEU A 95 -10.41 19.05 -2.32
CA LEU A 95 -10.66 19.67 -1.02
C LEU A 95 -9.38 19.91 -0.23
N TYR A 96 -8.36 19.04 -0.35
CA TYR A 96 -7.05 19.27 0.25
C TYR A 96 -6.38 20.53 -0.30
N LEU A 97 -6.43 20.76 -1.61
CA LEU A 97 -5.87 21.97 -2.24
C LEU A 97 -6.56 23.26 -1.80
N LEU A 98 -7.82 23.18 -1.37
CA LEU A 98 -8.61 24.31 -0.90
C LEU A 98 -8.55 24.49 0.63
N SER A 99 -8.00 23.54 1.36
CA SER A 99 -7.97 23.53 2.83
C SER A 99 -6.85 24.41 3.36
N ASN A 100 -7.19 25.31 4.29
CA ASN A 100 -6.24 26.25 4.91
C ASN A 100 -6.10 26.07 6.43
N LYS A 101 -6.85 25.13 7.02
CA LYS A 101 -6.82 24.85 8.47
C LYS A 101 -6.57 23.38 8.72
N MET A 102 -5.85 23.04 9.80
CA MET A 102 -5.51 21.66 10.12
C MET A 102 -6.76 20.77 10.26
N TRP A 103 -7.81 21.23 10.94
CA TRP A 103 -9.05 20.46 11.10
C TRP A 103 -9.73 20.12 9.75
N GLN A 104 -9.62 21.02 8.75
CA GLN A 104 -10.12 20.75 7.39
C GLN A 104 -9.33 19.65 6.73
N LEU A 105 -7.99 19.70 6.82
CA LEU A 105 -7.11 18.65 6.29
C LEU A 105 -7.44 17.29 6.93
N ILE A 106 -7.65 17.25 8.26
CA ILE A 106 -8.04 16.02 8.97
C ILE A 106 -9.41 15.52 8.49
N ALA A 107 -10.40 16.37 8.36
CA ALA A 107 -11.72 15.99 7.86
C ALA A 107 -11.66 15.43 6.43
N VAL A 108 -10.87 16.06 5.56
CA VAL A 108 -10.65 15.61 4.18
C VAL A 108 -9.90 14.29 4.14
N SER A 109 -8.95 14.06 5.07
CA SER A 109 -8.26 12.78 5.19
C SER A 109 -9.22 11.62 5.52
N ALA A 110 -10.22 11.89 6.36
CA ALA A 110 -11.27 10.91 6.63
C ALA A 110 -12.08 10.58 5.37
N LEU A 111 -12.47 11.59 4.60
CA LEU A 111 -13.19 11.40 3.34
C LEU A 111 -12.35 10.57 2.33
N MET A 112 -11.05 10.83 2.24
CA MET A 112 -10.13 10.07 1.41
C MET A 112 -10.05 8.60 1.85
N GLY A 113 -10.03 8.33 3.16
CA GLY A 113 -10.07 6.97 3.70
C GLY A 113 -11.32 6.20 3.31
N ILE A 114 -12.49 6.86 3.32
CA ILE A 114 -13.75 6.30 2.84
C ILE A 114 -13.65 5.90 1.37
N GLY A 115 -13.22 6.82 0.51
CA GLY A 115 -13.04 6.55 -0.92
C GLY A 115 -12.09 5.38 -1.18
N SER A 116 -10.94 5.36 -0.51
CA SER A 116 -9.93 4.31 -0.66
C SER A 116 -10.42 2.96 -0.16
N GLY A 117 -11.17 2.91 0.95
CA GLY A 117 -11.76 1.68 1.47
C GLY A 117 -12.74 1.02 0.51
N LEU A 118 -13.44 1.82 -0.30
CA LEU A 118 -14.28 1.30 -1.38
C LEU A 118 -13.46 0.75 -2.54
N ILE A 119 -12.32 1.36 -2.88
CA ILE A 119 -11.50 1.02 -4.05
C ILE A 119 -10.66 -0.24 -3.83
N VAL A 120 -10.03 -0.39 -2.66
CA VAL A 120 -9.01 -1.42 -2.39
C VAL A 120 -9.49 -2.84 -2.71
N PRO A 121 -10.64 -3.34 -2.22
CA PRO A 121 -11.10 -4.70 -2.52
C PRO A 121 -11.50 -4.86 -3.98
N LEU A 122 -12.02 -3.82 -4.61
CA LEU A 122 -12.41 -3.84 -6.02
C LEU A 122 -11.21 -3.89 -6.95
N SER A 123 -10.09 -3.23 -6.58
CA SER A 123 -8.83 -3.30 -7.31
C SER A 123 -8.30 -4.73 -7.42
N THR A 124 -8.28 -5.46 -6.31
CA THR A 124 -7.86 -6.88 -6.29
C THR A 124 -8.90 -7.80 -6.95
N GLY A 125 -10.18 -7.50 -6.78
CA GLY A 125 -11.30 -8.20 -7.41
C GLY A 125 -11.22 -8.15 -8.95
N LEU A 126 -10.91 -6.99 -9.53
CA LEU A 126 -10.74 -6.84 -10.98
C LEU A 126 -9.62 -7.73 -11.52
N ILE A 127 -8.47 -7.81 -10.85
CA ILE A 127 -7.38 -8.70 -11.28
C ILE A 127 -7.84 -10.16 -11.26
N SER A 128 -8.52 -10.58 -10.20
CA SER A 128 -9.04 -11.94 -10.06
C SER A 128 -10.11 -12.28 -11.10
N ARG A 129 -10.88 -11.30 -11.52
CA ARG A 129 -11.94 -11.47 -12.52
C ARG A 129 -11.39 -11.61 -13.94
N PHE A 130 -10.45 -10.73 -14.33
CA PHE A 130 -9.92 -10.71 -15.70
C PHE A 130 -8.84 -11.77 -15.94
N PHE A 131 -8.11 -12.21 -14.92
CA PHE A 131 -6.94 -13.08 -15.07
C PHE A 131 -7.07 -14.38 -14.29
N ILE A 132 -6.55 -15.49 -14.86
CA ILE A 132 -6.50 -16.80 -14.18
C ILE A 132 -5.09 -17.40 -14.20
N GLY A 133 -4.86 -18.36 -13.29
CA GLY A 133 -3.61 -19.12 -13.18
C GLY A 133 -2.38 -18.22 -13.13
N LYS A 134 -1.34 -18.57 -13.88
CA LYS A 134 -0.06 -17.83 -13.94
C LYS A 134 -0.21 -16.36 -14.35
N TYR A 135 -1.21 -16.03 -15.15
CA TYR A 135 -1.47 -14.64 -15.57
C TYR A 135 -1.97 -13.81 -14.41
N ARG A 136 -2.84 -14.36 -13.55
CA ARG A 136 -3.34 -13.69 -12.33
C ARG A 136 -2.20 -13.40 -11.36
N THR A 137 -1.35 -14.40 -11.07
CA THR A 137 -0.18 -14.21 -10.19
C THR A 137 0.75 -13.14 -10.73
N LYS A 138 1.01 -13.14 -12.05
CA LYS A 138 1.82 -12.10 -12.70
C LYS A 138 1.21 -10.71 -12.53
N GLN A 139 -0.11 -10.57 -12.67
CA GLN A 139 -0.78 -9.28 -12.53
C GLN A 139 -0.80 -8.77 -11.10
N PHE A 140 -0.95 -9.64 -10.09
CA PHE A 140 -0.79 -9.24 -8.70
C PHE A 140 0.64 -8.74 -8.40
N GLY A 141 1.65 -9.41 -8.92
CA GLY A 141 3.04 -8.95 -8.79
C GLY A 141 3.27 -7.59 -9.43
N LEU A 142 2.76 -7.38 -10.67
CA LEU A 142 2.85 -6.10 -11.36
C LEU A 142 2.06 -5.00 -10.65
N SER A 143 0.86 -5.29 -10.16
CA SER A 143 0.05 -4.37 -9.38
C SER A 143 0.78 -3.91 -8.12
N SER A 144 1.40 -4.83 -7.38
CA SER A 144 2.22 -4.50 -6.21
C SER A 144 3.42 -3.62 -6.60
N ALA A 145 4.12 -3.96 -7.68
CA ALA A 145 5.26 -3.15 -8.16
C ALA A 145 4.81 -1.73 -8.54
N ILE A 146 3.70 -1.58 -9.26
CA ILE A 146 3.14 -0.28 -9.65
C ILE A 146 2.75 0.53 -8.41
N THR A 147 2.11 -0.08 -7.41
CA THR A 147 1.75 0.58 -6.15
C THR A 147 2.99 1.15 -5.46
N ASN A 148 4.05 0.36 -5.34
CA ASN A 148 5.30 0.80 -4.69
C ASN A 148 6.04 1.87 -5.50
N VAL A 149 6.16 1.69 -6.83
CA VAL A 149 6.78 2.70 -7.70
C VAL A 149 6.01 4.02 -7.63
N THR A 150 4.68 3.97 -7.66
CA THR A 150 3.84 5.17 -7.53
C THR A 150 4.08 5.86 -6.20
N LEU A 151 4.20 5.09 -5.10
CA LEU A 151 4.48 5.66 -3.78
C LEU A 151 5.86 6.31 -3.71
N VAL A 152 6.90 5.66 -4.25
CA VAL A 152 8.25 6.23 -4.35
C VAL A 152 8.24 7.55 -5.11
N LEU A 153 7.62 7.58 -6.29
CA LEU A 153 7.51 8.79 -7.10
C LEU A 153 6.68 9.88 -6.39
N ALA A 154 5.58 9.49 -5.75
CA ALA A 154 4.72 10.41 -5.01
C ALA A 154 5.47 11.05 -3.84
N THR A 155 6.24 10.30 -3.06
CA THR A 155 6.98 10.84 -1.89
C THR A 155 8.11 11.77 -2.31
N ILE A 156 8.81 11.49 -3.41
CA ILE A 156 9.78 12.41 -4.00
C ILE A 156 9.08 13.70 -4.44
N LEU A 157 8.03 13.55 -5.24
CA LEU A 157 7.31 14.68 -5.82
C LEU A 157 6.69 15.58 -4.74
N THR A 158 6.04 14.99 -3.73
CA THR A 158 5.44 15.75 -2.64
C THR A 158 6.47 16.50 -1.81
N GLY A 159 7.64 15.90 -1.56
CA GLY A 159 8.74 16.57 -0.88
C GLY A 159 9.19 17.84 -1.60
N TYR A 160 9.48 17.75 -2.90
CA TYR A 160 9.92 18.90 -3.70
C TYR A 160 8.82 19.92 -3.96
N LEU A 161 7.59 19.48 -4.25
CA LEU A 161 6.45 20.40 -4.43
C LEU A 161 6.18 21.23 -3.18
N ALA A 162 6.41 20.66 -2.00
CA ALA A 162 6.26 21.37 -0.75
C ALA A 162 7.22 22.56 -0.61
N GLU A 163 8.39 22.51 -1.23
CA GLU A 163 9.35 23.62 -1.19
C GLU A 163 8.82 24.85 -1.91
N VAL A 164 8.05 24.65 -2.99
CA VAL A 164 7.43 25.73 -3.76
C VAL A 164 6.17 26.25 -3.05
N ASN A 165 5.23 25.36 -2.73
CA ASN A 165 4.00 25.70 -2.01
C ASN A 165 3.50 24.47 -1.24
N TRP A 166 3.14 24.66 0.02
CA TRP A 166 2.72 23.56 0.90
C TRP A 166 1.39 22.90 0.50
N HIS A 167 0.56 23.51 -0.35
CA HIS A 167 -0.65 22.89 -0.90
C HIS A 167 -0.35 21.95 -2.08
N LEU A 168 0.70 22.23 -2.88
CA LEU A 168 1.00 21.46 -4.10
C LEU A 168 1.22 19.96 -3.88
N PRO A 169 1.81 19.49 -2.77
CA PRO A 169 1.93 18.07 -2.48
C PRO A 169 0.61 17.30 -2.55
N PHE A 170 -0.48 17.92 -2.15
CA PHE A 170 -1.79 17.30 -2.18
C PHE A 170 -2.34 17.07 -3.61
N ALA A 171 -1.73 17.69 -4.63
CA ALA A 171 -2.08 17.43 -6.04
C ALA A 171 -1.86 15.97 -6.45
N VAL A 172 -1.01 15.22 -5.75
CA VAL A 172 -0.84 13.76 -5.97
C VAL A 172 -2.17 13.01 -5.76
N TYR A 173 -3.05 13.52 -4.92
CA TYR A 173 -4.38 12.95 -4.69
C TYR A 173 -5.40 13.24 -5.80
N LEU A 174 -5.00 13.91 -6.89
CA LEU A 174 -5.80 14.05 -8.12
C LEU A 174 -5.55 12.89 -9.11
N LEU A 175 -4.60 12.01 -8.87
CA LEU A 175 -4.35 10.83 -9.71
C LEU A 175 -5.61 9.97 -9.97
N PRO A 176 -6.59 9.84 -9.05
CA PRO A 176 -7.85 9.14 -9.32
C PRO A 176 -8.63 9.68 -10.53
N LEU A 177 -8.46 10.94 -10.93
CA LEU A 177 -9.10 11.50 -12.12
C LEU A 177 -8.73 10.72 -13.37
N ILE A 178 -7.48 10.28 -13.50
CA ILE A 178 -7.02 9.42 -14.60
C ILE A 178 -7.73 8.07 -14.53
N SER A 179 -7.84 7.49 -13.34
CA SER A 179 -8.51 6.20 -13.14
C SER A 179 -10.01 6.27 -13.41
N ILE A 180 -10.67 7.41 -13.12
CA ILE A 180 -12.10 7.64 -13.47
C ILE A 180 -12.28 7.57 -14.98
N VAL A 181 -11.45 8.26 -15.75
CA VAL A 181 -11.52 8.23 -17.22
C VAL A 181 -11.29 6.81 -17.74
N LEU A 182 -10.28 6.11 -17.21
CA LEU A 182 -9.97 4.73 -17.62
C LEU A 182 -11.05 3.73 -17.18
N SER A 183 -11.80 4.00 -16.12
CA SER A 183 -12.87 3.13 -15.64
C SER A 183 -14.03 2.96 -16.63
N VAL A 184 -14.22 3.92 -17.53
CA VAL A 184 -15.20 3.83 -18.61
C VAL A 184 -14.85 2.68 -19.57
N TYR A 185 -13.56 2.53 -19.88
CA TYR A 185 -13.09 1.41 -20.71
C TYR A 185 -13.17 0.06 -19.99
N LEU A 186 -12.96 0.04 -18.67
CA LEU A 186 -13.19 -1.14 -17.85
C LEU A 186 -14.65 -1.59 -17.93
N LYS A 187 -15.59 -0.66 -17.81
CA LYS A 187 -17.03 -0.95 -17.91
C LYS A 187 -17.36 -1.64 -19.23
N ARG A 188 -16.90 -1.09 -20.35
CA ARG A 188 -17.11 -1.67 -21.70
C ARG A 188 -16.51 -3.07 -21.81
N SER A 189 -15.32 -3.31 -21.25
CA SER A 189 -14.69 -4.63 -21.27
C SER A 189 -15.47 -5.66 -20.46
N MET A 190 -16.08 -5.25 -19.33
CA MET A 190 -16.91 -6.15 -18.52
C MET A 190 -18.27 -6.46 -19.15
N GLU A 191 -18.85 -5.52 -19.88
CA GLU A 191 -20.12 -5.71 -20.60
C GLU A 191 -19.94 -6.62 -21.82
N ASN A 192 -18.76 -6.63 -22.44
CA ASN A 192 -18.45 -7.44 -23.61
C ASN A 192 -17.91 -8.84 -23.26
N GLU A 193 -17.62 -9.15 -22.01
CA GLU A 193 -17.30 -10.51 -21.60
C GLU A 193 -18.60 -11.31 -21.44
N PRO A 194 -18.73 -12.47 -22.11
CA PRO A 194 -19.85 -13.37 -21.84
C PRO A 194 -19.84 -13.74 -20.36
N ALA A 195 -21.00 -13.71 -19.75
CA ALA A 195 -21.25 -13.99 -18.32
C ALA A 195 -20.89 -15.44 -17.96
N ILE A 196 -19.60 -15.80 -18.00
CA ILE A 196 -19.05 -17.09 -17.58
C ILE A 196 -18.27 -16.90 -16.29
N VAL A 197 -18.93 -16.35 -15.30
CA VAL A 197 -18.45 -16.49 -13.91
C VAL A 197 -19.65 -16.86 -13.06
N SER A 198 -20.09 -18.11 -13.24
CA SER A 198 -20.77 -18.85 -12.20
C SER A 198 -19.91 -18.84 -10.94
N LYS A 199 -20.54 -18.76 -9.78
CA LYS A 199 -19.99 -18.77 -8.40
C LYS A 199 -19.19 -20.03 -8.01
N SER A 200 -18.67 -20.76 -8.96
CA SER A 200 -17.95 -22.02 -8.75
C SER A 200 -16.53 -21.93 -9.27
N GLU A 201 -15.64 -22.29 -8.38
CA GLU A 201 -14.20 -22.52 -8.55
C GLU A 201 -13.25 -21.34 -8.28
N VAL A 202 -13.27 -20.87 -7.05
CA VAL A 202 -12.01 -20.51 -6.39
C VAL A 202 -11.32 -21.82 -6.01
N LYS A 203 -10.75 -22.51 -6.98
CA LYS A 203 -9.73 -23.52 -6.68
C LYS A 203 -8.46 -22.77 -6.28
N ALA A 204 -8.05 -22.99 -5.04
CA ALA A 204 -6.79 -22.56 -4.48
C ALA A 204 -5.59 -22.90 -5.38
N PRO A 205 -4.45 -22.19 -5.26
CA PRO A 205 -3.22 -22.51 -5.97
C PRO A 205 -2.79 -23.96 -5.67
N VAL A 206 -2.33 -24.63 -6.72
CA VAL A 206 -1.85 -26.01 -6.73
C VAL A 206 -0.97 -26.31 -5.52
N ALA A 207 -1.40 -27.34 -4.78
CA ALA A 207 -0.70 -28.24 -3.88
C ALA A 207 0.72 -27.85 -3.42
N ALA A 208 0.80 -27.31 -2.23
CA ALA A 208 1.81 -27.73 -1.28
C ALA A 208 1.28 -29.00 -0.58
N ASP A 209 2.17 -29.91 -0.21
CA ASP A 209 1.85 -31.16 0.47
C ASP A 209 0.82 -30.99 1.58
N PRO A 210 -0.05 -32.00 1.83
CA PRO A 210 -1.10 -31.89 2.84
C PRO A 210 -0.46 -31.75 4.23
N VAL A 211 -0.35 -30.50 4.69
CA VAL A 211 0.02 -30.21 6.07
C VAL A 211 -1.19 -30.56 6.91
N THR A 212 -1.06 -31.58 7.75
CA THR A 212 -2.02 -31.87 8.82
C THR A 212 -2.03 -30.70 9.80
N VAL A 213 -2.99 -29.81 9.67
CA VAL A 213 -3.13 -28.64 10.56
C VAL A 213 -3.94 -29.06 11.78
N PRO A 214 -3.36 -29.08 12.99
CA PRO A 214 -4.13 -29.36 14.20
C PRO A 214 -4.96 -28.14 14.58
N GLY A 215 -6.28 -28.27 14.56
CA GLY A 215 -7.19 -27.23 15.06
C GLY A 215 -8.65 -27.57 14.80
N LYS A 216 -9.52 -27.23 15.76
CA LYS A 216 -10.97 -27.48 15.74
C LYS A 216 -11.71 -26.89 14.53
N TYR A 217 -11.08 -25.93 13.83
CA TYR A 217 -11.62 -25.22 12.66
C TYR A 217 -10.74 -25.33 11.40
N GLY A 218 -9.72 -26.21 11.42
CA GLY A 218 -8.76 -26.33 10.30
C GLY A 218 -7.81 -25.12 10.16
N VAL A 219 -7.63 -24.36 11.26
CA VAL A 219 -6.69 -23.23 11.37
C VAL A 219 -5.93 -23.36 12.70
N ASP A 220 -4.61 -23.29 12.66
CA ASP A 220 -3.79 -23.16 13.88
C ASP A 220 -3.78 -21.70 14.36
N ILE A 221 -4.82 -21.35 15.12
CA ILE A 221 -5.04 -19.99 15.62
C ILE A 221 -3.86 -19.48 16.45
N LYS A 222 -3.24 -20.34 17.28
CA LYS A 222 -2.13 -19.94 18.14
C LYS A 222 -0.92 -19.50 17.29
N HIS A 223 -0.56 -20.30 16.32
CA HIS A 223 0.56 -19.99 15.42
C HIS A 223 0.25 -18.80 14.53
N LEU A 224 -0.98 -18.69 14.03
CA LEU A 224 -1.46 -17.53 13.28
C LEU A 224 -1.33 -16.22 14.07
N VAL A 225 -1.84 -16.20 15.31
CA VAL A 225 -1.74 -15.02 16.19
C VAL A 225 -0.28 -14.65 16.46
N GLN A 226 0.59 -15.62 16.70
CA GLN A 226 2.03 -15.36 16.88
C GLN A 226 2.67 -14.68 15.66
N ILE A 227 2.35 -15.16 14.45
CA ILE A 227 2.86 -14.55 13.20
C ILE A 227 2.29 -13.15 13.04
N MET A 228 0.99 -12.95 13.28
CA MET A 228 0.34 -11.65 13.17
C MET A 228 0.91 -10.63 14.17
N CYS A 229 1.12 -11.02 15.43
CA CYS A 229 1.74 -10.17 16.44
C CYS A 229 3.17 -9.79 16.05
N PHE A 230 3.97 -10.76 15.60
CA PHE A 230 5.35 -10.50 15.14
C PHE A 230 5.38 -9.55 13.95
N TYR A 231 4.54 -9.80 12.94
CA TYR A 231 4.46 -8.96 11.74
C TYR A 231 3.90 -7.57 12.08
N GLY A 232 2.88 -7.50 12.93
CA GLY A 232 2.31 -6.24 13.41
C GLY A 232 3.35 -5.39 14.16
N LEU A 233 4.15 -6.00 15.04
CA LEU A 233 5.23 -5.31 15.73
C LEU A 233 6.31 -4.80 14.76
N ALA A 234 6.75 -5.63 13.83
CA ALA A 234 7.71 -5.22 12.81
C ALA A 234 7.17 -4.07 11.93
N THR A 235 5.90 -4.15 11.53
CA THR A 235 5.23 -3.09 10.76
C THR A 235 5.13 -1.79 11.57
N TYR A 236 4.78 -1.88 12.85
CA TYR A 236 4.72 -0.73 13.75
C TYR A 236 6.06 0.00 13.84
N LEU A 237 7.15 -0.73 14.08
CA LEU A 237 8.51 -0.15 14.14
C LEU A 237 8.88 0.58 12.84
N VAL A 238 8.47 0.05 11.71
CA VAL A 238 8.79 0.60 10.38
C VAL A 238 7.92 1.82 10.05
N ILE A 239 6.64 1.80 10.40
CA ILE A 239 5.73 2.95 10.21
C ILE A 239 6.14 4.15 11.06
N ILE A 240 6.64 3.93 12.29
CA ILE A 240 7.19 4.99 13.14
C ILE A 240 8.23 5.81 12.38
N VAL A 241 9.11 5.17 11.62
CA VAL A 241 10.14 5.87 10.83
C VAL A 241 9.48 6.77 9.78
N SER A 242 8.55 6.26 9.01
CA SER A 242 7.86 7.03 7.95
C SER A 242 7.11 8.26 8.49
N PHE A 243 6.60 8.18 9.72
CA PHE A 243 5.81 9.27 10.32
C PHE A 243 6.68 10.29 11.07
N ASN A 244 7.75 9.84 11.73
CA ASN A 244 8.57 10.71 12.56
C ASN A 244 9.82 11.24 11.84
N LEU A 245 10.31 10.56 10.81
CA LEU A 245 11.49 10.99 10.06
C LEU A 245 11.38 12.43 9.52
N PRO A 246 10.23 12.91 8.97
CA PRO A 246 10.10 14.28 8.50
C PRO A 246 10.24 15.33 9.61
N PHE A 247 9.81 15.02 10.84
CA PHE A 247 9.98 15.92 11.98
C PHE A 247 11.45 15.96 12.41
N LEU A 248 12.12 14.80 12.48
CA LEU A 248 13.57 14.73 12.76
C LEU A 248 14.38 15.47 11.70
N MET A 249 14.06 15.30 10.43
CA MET A 249 14.71 16.02 9.32
C MET A 249 14.53 17.53 9.44
N LYS A 250 13.35 17.99 9.88
CA LYS A 250 13.08 19.41 10.16
C LYS A 250 13.96 19.93 11.30
N GLU A 251 14.09 19.18 12.41
CA GLU A 251 14.96 19.58 13.53
C GLU A 251 16.42 19.76 13.08
N TYR A 252 16.87 18.92 12.16
CA TYR A 252 18.21 19.03 11.56
C TYR A 252 18.30 20.08 10.44
N LYS A 253 17.23 20.87 10.20
CA LYS A 253 17.14 21.92 9.18
C LYS A 253 17.26 21.41 7.73
N PHE A 254 16.91 20.15 7.50
CA PHE A 254 16.83 19.61 6.16
C PHE A 254 15.50 19.99 5.49
N THR A 255 15.50 20.02 4.15
CA THR A 255 14.33 20.38 3.36
C THR A 255 13.30 19.25 3.30
N SER A 256 12.06 19.60 2.92
CA SER A 256 11.01 18.60 2.66
C SER A 256 11.36 17.71 1.46
N GLY A 257 12.11 18.24 0.49
CA GLY A 257 12.65 17.47 -0.64
C GLY A 257 13.56 16.35 -0.16
N ASN A 258 14.49 16.65 0.76
CA ASN A 258 15.37 15.66 1.37
C ASN A 258 14.58 14.60 2.15
N SER A 259 13.56 15.01 2.91
CA SER A 259 12.65 14.07 3.59
C SER A 259 11.94 13.14 2.59
N GLY A 260 11.49 13.67 1.46
CA GLY A 260 10.88 12.90 0.39
C GLY A 260 11.84 11.87 -0.23
N LEU A 261 13.10 12.27 -0.45
CA LEU A 261 14.14 11.35 -0.94
C LEU A 261 14.44 10.23 0.08
N MET A 262 14.59 10.54 1.35
CA MET A 262 14.87 9.54 2.39
C MET A 262 13.72 8.54 2.53
N ILE A 263 12.48 9.01 2.52
CA ILE A 263 11.29 8.15 2.57
C ILE A 263 11.16 7.32 1.28
N SER A 264 11.50 7.89 0.12
CA SER A 264 11.50 7.15 -1.13
C SER A 264 12.54 6.04 -1.16
N LEU A 265 13.76 6.29 -0.65
CA LEU A 265 14.81 5.27 -0.48
C LEU A 265 14.33 4.14 0.44
N PHE A 266 13.63 4.48 1.52
CA PHE A 266 13.03 3.51 2.42
C PHE A 266 12.01 2.60 1.70
N PHE A 267 11.07 3.14 0.92
CA PHE A 267 10.10 2.33 0.17
C PHE A 267 10.75 1.54 -0.96
N LEU A 268 11.75 2.10 -1.63
CA LEU A 268 12.53 1.39 -2.64
C LEU A 268 13.25 0.18 -2.02
N ALA A 269 13.85 0.38 -0.84
CA ALA A 269 14.52 -0.69 -0.10
C ALA A 269 13.56 -1.78 0.39
N ILE A 270 12.29 -1.47 0.69
CA ILE A 270 11.25 -2.48 0.98
C ILE A 270 10.98 -3.35 -0.24
N MET A 271 10.99 -2.76 -1.43
CA MET A 271 10.69 -3.49 -2.66
C MET A 271 11.86 -4.39 -3.11
N ALA A 272 13.10 -3.97 -2.89
CA ALA A 272 14.30 -4.64 -3.39
C ALA A 272 14.41 -6.13 -3.00
N PRO A 273 14.17 -6.55 -1.74
CA PRO A 273 14.22 -7.96 -1.35
C PRO A 273 13.24 -8.86 -2.11
N GLY A 274 12.12 -8.31 -2.60
CA GLY A 274 11.14 -9.07 -3.36
C GLY A 274 11.72 -9.76 -4.62
N PHE A 275 12.78 -9.19 -5.22
CA PHE A 275 13.46 -9.73 -6.38
C PHE A 275 14.49 -10.82 -6.05
N ILE A 276 15.04 -10.81 -4.84
CA ILE A 276 16.14 -11.68 -4.41
C ILE A 276 15.81 -12.49 -3.16
N LEU A 277 14.53 -12.59 -2.79
CA LEU A 277 14.08 -13.20 -1.54
C LEU A 277 14.56 -14.63 -1.37
N ASN A 278 14.45 -15.45 -2.44
CA ASN A 278 14.90 -16.85 -2.40
C ASN A 278 16.40 -16.94 -2.08
N GLN A 279 17.22 -16.11 -2.71
CA GLN A 279 18.66 -16.05 -2.47
C GLN A 279 18.99 -15.65 -1.04
N ILE A 280 18.24 -14.68 -0.47
CA ILE A 280 18.40 -14.26 0.93
C ILE A 280 18.02 -15.38 1.88
N VAL A 281 16.89 -16.06 1.62
CA VAL A 281 16.41 -17.18 2.45
C VAL A 281 17.36 -18.37 2.37
N ASP A 282 17.89 -18.70 1.20
CA ASP A 282 18.85 -19.79 1.00
C ASP A 282 20.18 -19.50 1.71
N LEU A 283 20.63 -18.23 1.70
CA LEU A 283 21.87 -17.80 2.36
C LEU A 283 21.76 -17.84 3.89
N PHE A 284 20.72 -17.27 4.45
CA PHE A 284 20.55 -17.10 5.90
C PHE A 284 19.72 -18.19 6.56
N LYS A 285 18.97 -18.99 5.79
CA LYS A 285 18.13 -20.12 6.26
C LYS A 285 17.27 -19.72 7.47
N GLN A 286 17.44 -20.41 8.59
CA GLN A 286 16.68 -20.16 9.82
C GLN A 286 17.01 -18.81 10.47
N LYS A 287 18.16 -18.20 10.17
CA LYS A 287 18.61 -16.92 10.72
C LYS A 287 18.04 -15.71 9.96
N THR A 288 17.33 -15.90 8.83
CA THR A 288 16.81 -14.82 7.99
C THR A 288 15.99 -13.80 8.80
N LYS A 289 15.11 -14.24 9.69
CA LYS A 289 14.33 -13.33 10.56
C LYS A 289 15.21 -12.50 11.48
N PHE A 290 16.22 -13.14 12.09
CA PHE A 290 17.13 -12.45 13.01
C PHE A 290 17.98 -11.41 12.27
N VAL A 291 18.52 -11.77 11.12
CA VAL A 291 19.30 -10.84 10.27
C VAL A 291 18.45 -9.65 9.82
N SER A 292 17.18 -9.89 9.45
CA SER A 292 16.26 -8.83 9.06
C SER A 292 15.92 -7.88 10.22
N LEU A 293 15.69 -8.41 11.42
CA LEU A 293 15.48 -7.59 12.62
C LEU A 293 16.72 -6.81 13.01
N LEU A 294 17.90 -7.43 12.88
CA LEU A 294 19.18 -6.75 13.12
C LEU A 294 19.39 -5.59 12.13
N ALA A 295 19.05 -5.79 10.85
CA ALA A 295 19.10 -4.72 9.86
C ALA A 295 18.18 -3.54 10.24
N ILE A 296 16.94 -3.82 10.68
CA ILE A 296 16.01 -2.78 11.17
C ILE A 296 16.61 -2.05 12.37
N ALA A 297 17.14 -2.79 13.35
CA ALA A 297 17.73 -2.20 14.56
C ALA A 297 18.95 -1.32 14.23
N LEU A 298 19.86 -1.79 13.37
CA LEU A 298 21.01 -1.02 12.90
C LEU A 298 20.56 0.24 12.13
N GLY A 299 19.56 0.12 11.27
CA GLY A 299 19.01 1.26 10.53
C GLY A 299 18.41 2.31 11.46
N MET A 300 17.66 1.89 12.49
CA MET A 300 17.13 2.81 13.51
C MET A 300 18.26 3.48 14.31
N ALA A 301 19.28 2.73 14.72
CA ALA A 301 20.43 3.27 15.43
C ALA A 301 21.16 4.32 14.55
N LEU A 302 21.35 4.05 13.27
CA LEU A 302 21.94 5.01 12.33
C LEU A 302 21.12 6.29 12.25
N ILE A 303 19.80 6.24 12.13
CA ILE A 303 18.95 7.43 12.08
C ILE A 303 19.03 8.23 13.37
N LEU A 304 19.04 7.58 14.54
CA LEU A 304 19.06 8.25 15.85
C LEU A 304 20.40 8.93 16.16
N ILE A 305 21.52 8.32 15.75
CA ILE A 305 22.87 8.82 16.06
C ILE A 305 23.32 9.86 15.03
N SER A 306 22.86 9.74 13.79
CA SER A 306 23.38 10.53 12.68
C SER A 306 22.65 11.86 12.52
N ARG A 307 23.46 12.89 12.15
CA ARG A 307 22.95 14.21 11.76
C ARG A 307 23.26 14.54 10.30
N THR A 308 23.66 13.56 9.51
CA THR A 308 24.00 13.74 8.10
C THR A 308 23.01 13.00 7.22
N GLU A 309 22.60 13.61 6.11
CA GLU A 309 21.63 13.05 5.18
C GLU A 309 21.99 11.64 4.71
N TRP A 310 23.24 11.42 4.35
CA TRP A 310 23.71 10.14 3.83
C TRP A 310 23.56 8.98 4.81
N LEU A 311 23.85 9.22 6.09
CA LEU A 311 23.74 8.19 7.11
C LEU A 311 22.27 7.93 7.47
N ILE A 312 21.42 8.97 7.47
CA ILE A 312 19.97 8.81 7.62
C ILE A 312 19.41 8.00 6.45
N GLY A 313 19.83 8.33 5.21
CA GLY A 313 19.44 7.57 4.01
C GLY A 313 19.88 6.10 4.09
N LEU A 314 21.09 5.84 4.52
CA LEU A 314 21.59 4.48 4.75
C LEU A 314 20.75 3.75 5.82
N GLY A 315 20.40 4.43 6.91
CA GLY A 315 19.47 3.92 7.93
C GLY A 315 18.11 3.53 7.35
N CYS A 316 17.53 4.38 6.49
CA CYS A 316 16.28 4.11 5.78
C CYS A 316 16.39 2.87 4.88
N ILE A 317 17.51 2.70 4.18
CA ILE A 317 17.77 1.51 3.35
C ILE A 317 17.83 0.24 4.21
N PHE A 318 18.57 0.26 5.33
CA PHE A 318 18.64 -0.91 6.22
C PHE A 318 17.28 -1.30 6.80
N ILE A 319 16.48 -0.32 7.25
CA ILE A 319 15.13 -0.58 7.77
C ILE A 319 14.22 -1.13 6.68
N GLY A 320 14.20 -0.47 5.52
CA GLY A 320 13.38 -0.88 4.38
C GLY A 320 13.72 -2.30 3.91
N PHE A 321 15.00 -2.60 3.76
CA PHE A 321 15.47 -3.92 3.35
C PHE A 321 15.08 -5.00 4.35
N GLY A 322 15.32 -4.77 5.65
CA GLY A 322 14.94 -5.71 6.71
C GLY A 322 13.43 -6.02 6.71
N TYR A 323 12.60 -4.99 6.59
CA TYR A 323 11.14 -5.16 6.53
C TYR A 323 10.68 -5.84 5.23
N GLY A 324 11.28 -5.49 4.10
CA GLY A 324 10.99 -6.09 2.79
C GLY A 324 11.27 -7.59 2.73
N VAL A 325 12.15 -8.12 3.60
CA VAL A 325 12.35 -9.56 3.78
C VAL A 325 11.29 -10.17 4.71
N ILE A 326 10.93 -9.47 5.81
CA ILE A 326 9.99 -9.99 6.81
C ILE A 326 8.59 -10.13 6.23
N GLN A 327 8.13 -9.15 5.47
CA GLN A 327 6.76 -9.07 4.96
C GLN A 327 6.34 -10.32 4.14
N PRO A 328 7.04 -10.71 3.07
CA PRO A 328 6.63 -11.87 2.28
C PRO A 328 6.77 -13.19 3.05
N ILE A 329 7.76 -13.31 3.97
CA ILE A 329 7.91 -14.49 4.84
C ILE A 329 6.74 -14.60 5.81
N ALA A 330 6.25 -13.49 6.35
CA ALA A 330 5.08 -13.47 7.22
C ALA A 330 3.82 -13.92 6.46
N TYR A 331 3.61 -13.41 5.24
CA TYR A 331 2.48 -13.80 4.40
C TYR A 331 2.52 -15.30 4.02
N ASP A 332 3.67 -15.81 3.59
CA ASP A 332 3.83 -17.24 3.28
C ASP A 332 3.51 -18.12 4.51
N LYS A 333 4.02 -17.75 5.68
CA LYS A 333 3.73 -18.50 6.91
C LYS A 333 2.27 -18.42 7.33
N THR A 334 1.62 -17.28 7.15
CA THR A 334 0.19 -17.11 7.46
C THR A 334 -0.68 -18.02 6.60
N THR A 335 -0.38 -18.13 5.31
CA THR A 335 -1.13 -19.04 4.41
C THR A 335 -0.98 -20.50 4.78
N ARG A 336 0.13 -20.90 5.41
CA ARG A 336 0.38 -22.28 5.86
C ARG A 336 -0.30 -22.63 7.20
N THR A 337 -0.90 -21.67 7.90
CA THR A 337 -1.61 -21.94 9.17
C THR A 337 -3.05 -22.40 8.98
N ALA A 338 -3.56 -22.42 7.75
CA ALA A 338 -4.93 -22.82 7.44
C ALA A 338 -4.96 -23.92 6.36
N ILE A 339 -6.04 -24.71 6.36
CA ILE A 339 -6.31 -25.66 5.27
C ILE A 339 -6.55 -24.85 3.97
N PRO A 340 -6.11 -25.35 2.79
CA PRO A 340 -6.22 -24.63 1.51
C PRO A 340 -7.61 -24.07 1.18
N GLU A 341 -8.67 -24.74 1.64
CA GLU A 341 -10.08 -24.33 1.46
C GLU A 341 -10.47 -23.09 2.28
N LYS A 342 -9.64 -22.69 3.27
CA LYS A 342 -9.91 -21.57 4.21
C LYS A 342 -8.90 -20.44 4.10
N VAL A 343 -8.03 -20.48 3.10
CA VAL A 343 -6.98 -19.44 2.84
C VAL A 343 -7.51 -18.32 1.92
N THR A 344 -8.80 -18.08 1.86
CA THR A 344 -9.40 -17.00 1.06
C THR A 344 -9.71 -15.77 1.89
#